data_038950132561b3a3283cd1959c5be4a5
#
_entry.id   038950132561b3a3283cd1959c5be4a5
#
_cell.length_a   1.000
_cell.length_b   1.000
_cell.length_c   1.000
_cell.angle_alpha   90.00
_cell.angle_beta   90.00
_cell.angle_gamma   90.00
#
_symmetry.space_group_name_H-M   'P 1'
#
loop_
_entity.id
_entity.type
_entity.pdbx_description
1 polymer ?
#
loop_
_entity_poly.entity_id
_entity_poly.type
_entity_poly.pdbx_seq_one_letter_code
_entity_poly.pdbx_strand_id
1 'polypeptide(L)'
;MVIGAVSTVAGILIAQFIGAQETKEAWCSFDVSLICGLIISALFLLAAGVFPSQILGLYTKDMSIINTGSVYFKIIAFSYIPMAVSNIVSSWLRCKEHATIPLLASFGAVAVNTVLNYLLIFGKFGFSCMGIKGAAIATLISQLFNLVFIGIGFVLCIRKDGDQPILSLHFKKITIRDYLIMILPILISEFLWSLGQNVESAVYGHLGTSNLAAYTLTGPIQGLMIGALSGLSAAAGVMVGKRLGRKEYDEAYTESKKIMCAGLVGAAAVSALLILLSGVYTGFYRVDDNVKELGKILLIVFALYAPVKVENMILGGGIIRSGGNTKIIMIIDIIGTWCIGIPLCLLAAYVFKWGIVGVYTLLTTEELFRLAVSLIIFRRRKWIISLC
;
A
#
# COMPACT_ATOMS: atom_id res chain seq x y z
N MET A 1 -5.77 3.06 -2.04
CA MET A 1 -5.95 3.38 -0.62
C MET A 1 -7.25 2.79 -0.08
N VAL A 2 -8.46 3.30 -0.42
CA VAL A 2 -9.74 2.84 0.17
C VAL A 2 -9.94 1.33 0.02
N ILE A 3 -9.76 0.78 -1.18
CA ILE A 3 -9.82 -0.67 -1.43
C ILE A 3 -8.78 -1.43 -0.61
N GLY A 4 -7.59 -0.85 -0.42
CA GLY A 4 -6.55 -1.41 0.43
C GLY A 4 -6.96 -1.52 1.89
N ALA A 5 -7.65 -0.51 2.42
CA ALA A 5 -8.17 -0.53 3.79
C ALA A 5 -9.19 -1.66 4.00
N VAL A 6 -10.11 -1.84 3.05
CA VAL A 6 -11.08 -2.98 3.07
C VAL A 6 -10.35 -4.32 3.06
N SER A 7 -9.37 -4.47 2.17
CA SER A 7 -8.56 -5.69 2.07
C SER A 7 -7.73 -5.97 3.33
N THR A 8 -7.26 -4.92 4.01
CA THR A 8 -6.53 -5.05 5.28
C THR A 8 -7.43 -5.57 6.39
N VAL A 9 -8.63 -5.00 6.56
CA VAL A 9 -9.60 -5.48 7.56
C VAL A 9 -10.04 -6.90 7.25
N ALA A 10 -10.31 -7.20 5.97
CA ALA A 10 -10.59 -8.57 5.54
C ALA A 10 -9.47 -9.54 5.97
N GLY A 11 -8.21 -9.18 5.71
CA GLY A 11 -7.06 -10.00 6.09
C GLY A 11 -6.94 -10.23 7.60
N ILE A 12 -7.20 -9.20 8.41
CA ILE A 12 -7.18 -9.31 9.88
C ILE A 12 -8.24 -10.29 10.37
N LEU A 13 -9.49 -10.11 9.95
CA LEU A 13 -10.61 -10.92 10.40
C LEU A 13 -10.50 -12.37 9.91
N ILE A 14 -10.24 -12.55 8.62
CA ILE A 14 -10.07 -13.87 8.01
C ILE A 14 -8.94 -14.65 8.69
N ALA A 15 -7.78 -13.99 8.95
CA ALA A 15 -6.66 -14.65 9.60
C ALA A 15 -7.01 -15.13 11.02
N GLN A 16 -7.66 -14.29 11.82
CA GLN A 16 -8.06 -14.65 13.17
C GLN A 16 -9.12 -15.76 13.19
N PHE A 17 -10.18 -15.67 12.36
CA PHE A 17 -11.21 -16.70 12.31
C PHE A 17 -10.71 -18.05 11.76
N ILE A 18 -9.81 -18.02 10.76
CA ILE A 18 -9.13 -19.26 10.31
C ILE A 18 -8.28 -19.83 11.45
N GLY A 19 -7.57 -18.99 12.21
CA GLY A 19 -6.82 -19.40 13.39
C GLY A 19 -7.72 -20.09 14.42
N ALA A 20 -8.87 -19.50 14.72
CA ALA A 20 -9.86 -20.03 15.66
C ALA A 20 -10.64 -21.26 15.13
N GLN A 21 -10.38 -21.71 13.90
CA GLN A 21 -11.13 -22.79 13.21
C GLN A 21 -12.61 -22.44 12.95
N GLU A 22 -12.95 -21.16 12.93
CA GLU A 22 -14.30 -20.65 12.70
C GLU A 22 -14.53 -20.32 11.21
N THR A 23 -14.60 -21.35 10.39
CA THR A 23 -14.68 -21.23 8.94
C THR A 23 -15.89 -20.39 8.47
N LYS A 24 -17.03 -20.47 9.16
CA LYS A 24 -18.23 -19.69 8.82
C LYS A 24 -18.01 -18.19 8.99
N GLU A 25 -17.38 -17.77 10.08
CA GLU A 25 -17.07 -16.37 10.36
C GLU A 25 -15.99 -15.83 9.41
N ALA A 26 -15.02 -16.69 9.03
CA ALA A 26 -14.02 -16.34 8.02
C ALA A 26 -14.67 -16.06 6.65
N TRP A 27 -15.62 -16.91 6.20
CA TRP A 27 -16.39 -16.69 4.98
C TRP A 27 -17.26 -15.45 5.07
N CYS A 28 -17.94 -15.23 6.19
CA CYS A 28 -18.72 -14.02 6.41
C CYS A 28 -17.83 -12.75 6.28
N SER A 29 -16.65 -12.78 6.87
CA SER A 29 -15.67 -11.67 6.76
C SER A 29 -15.23 -11.43 5.32
N PHE A 30 -15.04 -12.50 4.54
CA PHE A 30 -14.74 -12.43 3.12
C PHE A 30 -15.89 -11.80 2.33
N ASP A 31 -17.12 -12.30 2.50
CA ASP A 31 -18.30 -11.84 1.76
C ASP A 31 -18.64 -10.38 2.06
N VAL A 32 -18.64 -9.99 3.34
CA VAL A 32 -18.89 -8.60 3.74
C VAL A 32 -17.82 -7.68 3.17
N SER A 33 -16.55 -8.08 3.24
CA SER A 33 -15.47 -7.27 2.66
C SER A 33 -15.58 -7.17 1.14
N LEU A 34 -15.99 -8.25 0.47
CA LEU A 34 -16.19 -8.26 -0.98
C LEU A 34 -17.31 -7.30 -1.37
N ILE A 35 -18.44 -7.34 -0.67
CA ILE A 35 -19.56 -6.42 -0.93
C ILE A 35 -19.16 -4.98 -0.65
N CYS A 36 -18.51 -4.69 0.47
CA CYS A 36 -18.00 -3.35 0.77
C CYS A 36 -17.03 -2.87 -0.33
N GLY A 37 -16.10 -3.72 -0.75
CA GLY A 37 -15.15 -3.41 -1.81
C GLY A 37 -15.82 -3.13 -3.15
N LEU A 38 -16.86 -3.91 -3.51
CA LEU A 38 -17.64 -3.71 -4.73
C LEU A 38 -18.44 -2.41 -4.68
N ILE A 39 -19.10 -2.11 -3.56
CA ILE A 39 -19.87 -0.86 -3.40
C ILE A 39 -18.94 0.35 -3.54
N ILE A 40 -17.80 0.34 -2.84
CA ILE A 40 -16.81 1.41 -2.90
C ILE A 40 -16.28 1.57 -4.33
N SER A 41 -15.93 0.47 -4.99
CA SER A 41 -15.43 0.49 -6.37
C SER A 41 -16.46 1.00 -7.35
N ALA A 42 -17.73 0.64 -7.17
CA ALA A 42 -18.83 1.14 -7.99
C ALA A 42 -19.04 2.66 -7.79
N LEU A 43 -18.93 3.17 -6.55
CA LEU A 43 -18.98 4.60 -6.28
C LEU A 43 -17.82 5.35 -6.95
N PHE A 44 -16.59 4.83 -6.88
CA PHE A 44 -15.45 5.42 -7.58
C PHE A 44 -15.57 5.32 -9.10
N LEU A 45 -16.09 4.21 -9.63
CA LEU A 45 -16.39 4.05 -11.05
C LEU A 45 -17.39 5.10 -11.52
N LEU A 46 -18.48 5.29 -10.79
CA LEU A 46 -19.49 6.30 -11.09
C LEU A 46 -18.89 7.72 -11.01
N ALA A 47 -18.17 8.03 -9.94
CA ALA A 47 -17.57 9.35 -9.76
C ALA A 47 -16.56 9.67 -10.88
N ALA A 48 -15.63 8.77 -11.17
CA ALA A 48 -14.59 8.98 -12.18
C ALA A 48 -15.14 8.83 -13.63
N GLY A 49 -16.18 8.04 -13.83
CA GLY A 49 -16.82 7.85 -15.14
C GLY A 49 -17.75 8.99 -15.54
N VAL A 50 -18.54 9.50 -14.56
CA VAL A 50 -19.55 10.54 -14.82
C VAL A 50 -18.99 11.96 -14.66
N PHE A 51 -18.13 12.18 -13.66
CA PHE A 51 -17.60 13.51 -13.29
C PHE A 51 -16.09 13.69 -13.47
N PRO A 52 -15.43 13.11 -14.51
CA PRO A 52 -13.98 13.15 -14.63
C PRO A 52 -13.44 14.58 -14.78
N SER A 53 -14.12 15.42 -15.56
CA SER A 53 -13.71 16.80 -15.82
C SER A 53 -13.81 17.67 -14.56
N GLN A 54 -14.86 17.47 -13.76
CA GLN A 54 -15.04 18.18 -12.49
C GLN A 54 -13.96 17.81 -11.49
N ILE A 55 -13.63 16.51 -11.37
CA ILE A 55 -12.57 16.03 -10.49
C ILE A 55 -11.23 16.61 -10.91
N LEU A 56 -10.88 16.58 -12.20
CA LEU A 56 -9.63 17.16 -12.71
C LEU A 56 -9.60 18.68 -12.59
N GLY A 57 -10.74 19.33 -12.71
CA GLY A 57 -10.87 20.79 -12.54
C GLY A 57 -10.53 21.29 -11.14
N LEU A 58 -10.52 20.40 -10.11
CA LEU A 58 -10.02 20.72 -8.78
C LEU A 58 -8.50 20.86 -8.72
N TYR A 59 -7.77 20.25 -9.67
CA TYR A 59 -6.31 20.22 -9.69
C TYR A 59 -5.71 21.19 -10.70
N THR A 60 -6.40 21.47 -11.81
CA THR A 60 -5.88 22.35 -12.88
C THR A 60 -7.02 23.07 -13.61
N LYS A 61 -6.69 24.25 -14.16
CA LYS A 61 -7.58 25.01 -15.03
C LYS A 61 -7.26 24.81 -16.53
N ASP A 62 -6.23 24.05 -16.85
CA ASP A 62 -5.83 23.77 -18.22
C ASP A 62 -6.80 22.78 -18.87
N MET A 63 -7.59 23.27 -19.82
CA MET A 63 -8.60 22.48 -20.53
C MET A 63 -8.00 21.35 -21.37
N SER A 64 -6.77 21.47 -21.84
CA SER A 64 -6.08 20.41 -22.58
C SER A 64 -5.77 19.23 -21.66
N ILE A 65 -5.28 19.51 -20.45
CA ILE A 65 -5.03 18.50 -19.41
C ILE A 65 -6.34 17.88 -18.95
N ILE A 66 -7.38 18.69 -18.71
CA ILE A 66 -8.70 18.19 -18.27
C ILE A 66 -9.29 17.24 -19.32
N ASN A 67 -9.28 17.63 -20.60
CA ASN A 67 -9.86 16.80 -21.67
C ASN A 67 -9.11 15.47 -21.84
N THR A 68 -7.77 15.54 -21.89
CA THR A 68 -6.95 14.34 -22.06
C THR A 68 -7.04 13.41 -20.84
N GLY A 69 -6.96 14.00 -19.63
CA GLY A 69 -7.08 13.27 -18.37
C GLY A 69 -8.46 12.67 -18.16
N SER A 70 -9.54 13.33 -18.60
CA SER A 70 -10.91 12.82 -18.51
C SER A 70 -11.10 11.51 -19.28
N VAL A 71 -10.45 11.38 -20.44
CA VAL A 71 -10.47 10.14 -21.22
C VAL A 71 -9.75 9.02 -20.46
N TYR A 72 -8.60 9.33 -19.86
CA TYR A 72 -7.85 8.38 -19.00
C TYR A 72 -8.69 7.93 -17.81
N PHE A 73 -9.29 8.87 -17.07
CA PHE A 73 -10.11 8.60 -15.89
C PHE A 73 -11.31 7.69 -16.22
N LYS A 74 -12.02 7.96 -17.32
CA LYS A 74 -13.15 7.13 -17.77
C LYS A 74 -12.75 5.68 -18.00
N ILE A 75 -11.60 5.42 -18.61
CA ILE A 75 -11.15 4.07 -18.90
C ILE A 75 -10.64 3.38 -17.65
N ILE A 76 -9.78 4.06 -16.85
CA ILE A 76 -9.17 3.45 -15.68
C ILE A 76 -10.18 3.17 -14.57
N ALA A 77 -11.29 3.90 -14.52
CA ALA A 77 -12.35 3.69 -13.55
C ALA A 77 -12.90 2.25 -13.58
N PHE A 78 -12.97 1.63 -14.75
CA PHE A 78 -13.39 0.23 -14.90
C PHE A 78 -12.41 -0.76 -14.24
N SER A 79 -11.17 -0.37 -13.99
CA SER A 79 -10.19 -1.24 -13.30
C SER A 79 -10.41 -1.34 -11.79
N TYR A 80 -11.20 -0.45 -11.19
CA TYR A 80 -11.42 -0.46 -9.74
C TYR A 80 -12.16 -1.70 -9.24
N ILE A 81 -13.13 -2.20 -10.01
CA ILE A 81 -13.88 -3.42 -9.66
C ILE A 81 -12.96 -4.66 -9.70
N PRO A 82 -12.25 -4.96 -10.80
CA PRO A 82 -11.27 -6.05 -10.81
C PRO A 82 -10.24 -5.96 -9.68
N MET A 83 -9.75 -4.76 -9.43
CA MET A 83 -8.75 -4.52 -8.37
C MET A 83 -9.32 -4.81 -6.98
N ALA A 84 -10.56 -4.42 -6.68
CA ALA A 84 -11.18 -4.70 -5.39
C ALA A 84 -11.35 -6.20 -5.15
N VAL A 85 -11.92 -6.90 -6.13
CA VAL A 85 -12.11 -8.35 -6.03
C VAL A 85 -10.77 -9.07 -5.87
N SER A 86 -9.78 -8.74 -6.72
CA SER A 86 -8.46 -9.35 -6.66
C SER A 86 -7.77 -9.15 -5.32
N ASN A 87 -7.87 -7.96 -4.70
CA ASN A 87 -7.24 -7.68 -3.42
C ASN A 87 -7.86 -8.49 -2.28
N ILE A 88 -9.19 -8.62 -2.24
CA ILE A 88 -9.89 -9.37 -1.20
C ILE A 88 -9.66 -10.87 -1.35
N VAL A 89 -9.74 -11.39 -2.58
CA VAL A 89 -9.40 -12.79 -2.87
C VAL A 89 -7.94 -13.09 -2.54
N SER A 90 -7.03 -12.16 -2.83
CA SER A 90 -5.61 -12.28 -2.44
C SER A 90 -5.43 -12.36 -0.92
N SER A 91 -6.24 -11.62 -0.14
CA SER A 91 -6.21 -11.70 1.34
C SER A 91 -6.66 -13.07 1.83
N TRP A 92 -7.73 -13.63 1.25
CA TRP A 92 -8.15 -15.00 1.55
C TRP A 92 -7.05 -16.01 1.25
N LEU A 93 -6.49 -15.98 0.04
CA LEU A 93 -5.44 -16.90 -0.38
C LEU A 93 -4.20 -16.82 0.52
N ARG A 94 -3.79 -15.62 0.92
CA ARG A 94 -2.69 -15.43 1.89
C ARG A 94 -3.03 -16.04 3.25
N CYS A 95 -4.24 -15.85 3.73
CA CYS A 95 -4.69 -16.45 4.99
C CYS A 95 -4.78 -17.98 4.93
N LYS A 96 -5.02 -18.56 3.76
CA LYS A 96 -5.00 -20.01 3.51
C LYS A 96 -3.60 -20.56 3.12
N GLU A 97 -2.54 -19.77 3.26
CA GLU A 97 -1.14 -20.16 2.97
C GLU A 97 -0.83 -20.36 1.47
N HIS A 98 -1.74 -19.93 0.60
CA HIS A 98 -1.56 -19.97 -0.86
C HIS A 98 -1.02 -18.64 -1.41
N ALA A 99 -0.07 -18.00 -0.72
CA ALA A 99 0.47 -16.68 -1.07
C ALA A 99 1.20 -16.62 -2.42
N THR A 100 1.62 -17.77 -2.94
CA THR A 100 2.29 -17.87 -4.25
C THR A 100 1.38 -17.49 -5.42
N ILE A 101 0.07 -17.73 -5.30
CA ILE A 101 -0.90 -17.41 -6.35
C ILE A 101 -1.05 -15.90 -6.55
N PRO A 102 -1.34 -15.09 -5.50
CA PRO A 102 -1.32 -13.62 -5.63
C PRO A 102 0.01 -13.07 -6.11
N LEU A 103 1.13 -13.67 -5.70
CA LEU A 103 2.47 -13.27 -6.14
C LEU A 103 2.62 -13.44 -7.66
N LEU A 104 2.35 -14.64 -8.18
CA LEU A 104 2.45 -14.94 -9.62
C LEU A 104 1.47 -14.09 -10.44
N ALA A 105 0.24 -13.90 -9.94
CA ALA A 105 -0.76 -13.05 -10.58
C ALA A 105 -0.26 -11.60 -10.71
N SER A 106 0.33 -11.06 -9.64
CA SER A 106 0.88 -9.70 -9.64
C SER A 106 2.05 -9.55 -10.62
N PHE A 107 2.98 -10.50 -10.64
CA PHE A 107 4.08 -10.49 -11.62
C PHE A 107 3.56 -10.59 -13.05
N GLY A 108 2.61 -11.48 -13.31
CA GLY A 108 1.97 -11.59 -14.62
C GLY A 108 1.26 -10.30 -15.03
N ALA A 109 0.51 -9.68 -14.11
CA ALA A 109 -0.18 -8.40 -14.37
C ALA A 109 0.82 -7.27 -14.69
N VAL A 110 1.94 -7.18 -13.96
CA VAL A 110 3.00 -6.20 -14.25
C VAL A 110 3.63 -6.45 -15.62
N ALA A 111 3.92 -7.69 -15.96
CA ALA A 111 4.47 -8.04 -17.27
C ALA A 111 3.49 -7.67 -18.40
N VAL A 112 2.21 -8.04 -18.27
CA VAL A 112 1.15 -7.69 -19.23
C VAL A 112 1.02 -6.16 -19.34
N ASN A 113 0.99 -5.44 -18.21
CA ASN A 113 0.90 -3.99 -18.21
C ASN A 113 2.09 -3.34 -18.94
N THR A 114 3.31 -3.79 -18.67
CA THR A 114 4.55 -3.26 -19.28
C THR A 114 4.55 -3.48 -20.79
N VAL A 115 4.23 -4.70 -21.24
CA VAL A 115 4.17 -5.02 -22.67
C VAL A 115 3.09 -4.20 -23.35
N LEU A 116 1.87 -4.16 -22.81
CA LEU A 116 0.78 -3.40 -23.39
C LEU A 116 1.04 -1.88 -23.40
N ASN A 117 1.67 -1.33 -22.35
CA ASN A 117 2.11 0.05 -22.34
C ASN A 117 3.06 0.35 -23.51
N TYR A 118 4.07 -0.52 -23.72
CA TYR A 118 4.98 -0.34 -24.83
C TYR A 118 4.29 -0.42 -26.20
N LEU A 119 3.37 -1.35 -26.37
CA LEU A 119 2.63 -1.52 -27.63
C LEU A 119 1.66 -0.37 -27.91
N LEU A 120 0.83 -0.02 -26.92
CA LEU A 120 -0.29 0.90 -27.10
C LEU A 120 0.10 2.38 -26.97
N ILE A 121 1.06 2.71 -26.11
CA ILE A 121 1.52 4.10 -25.98
C ILE A 121 2.31 4.51 -27.22
N PHE A 122 3.25 3.67 -27.66
CA PHE A 122 4.17 4.00 -28.75
C PHE A 122 3.73 3.49 -30.14
N GLY A 123 2.64 2.75 -30.24
CA GLY A 123 2.13 2.24 -31.51
C GLY A 123 3.08 1.27 -32.20
N LYS A 124 3.65 0.30 -31.46
CA LYS A 124 4.58 -0.69 -32.01
C LYS A 124 3.87 -1.94 -32.52
N PHE A 125 4.53 -2.71 -33.40
CA PHE A 125 4.04 -3.98 -33.92
C PHE A 125 2.65 -3.90 -34.61
N GLY A 126 2.35 -2.80 -35.29
CA GLY A 126 1.08 -2.62 -36.03
C GLY A 126 -0.06 -2.06 -35.17
N PHE A 127 0.14 -1.78 -33.88
CA PHE A 127 -0.83 -1.07 -33.07
C PHE A 127 -0.80 0.44 -33.36
N SER A 128 -1.97 1.09 -33.26
CA SER A 128 -2.04 2.55 -33.37
C SER A 128 -1.44 3.20 -32.10
N CYS A 129 -0.74 4.33 -32.27
CA CYS A 129 -0.25 5.13 -31.15
C CYS A 129 -1.42 5.77 -30.40
N MET A 130 -1.71 5.28 -29.19
CA MET A 130 -2.86 5.72 -28.38
C MET A 130 -2.44 6.67 -27.24
N GLY A 131 -1.12 6.84 -26.98
CA GLY A 131 -0.63 7.68 -25.90
C GLY A 131 -1.27 7.36 -24.54
N ILE A 132 -1.85 8.37 -23.90
CA ILE A 132 -2.48 8.23 -22.56
C ILE A 132 -3.66 7.26 -22.55
N LYS A 133 -4.45 7.18 -23.62
CA LYS A 133 -5.52 6.17 -23.74
C LYS A 133 -4.94 4.75 -23.71
N GLY A 134 -3.83 4.54 -24.39
CA GLY A 134 -3.13 3.26 -24.41
C GLY A 134 -2.68 2.84 -23.01
N ALA A 135 -2.16 3.77 -22.21
CA ALA A 135 -1.78 3.51 -20.82
C ALA A 135 -2.98 3.09 -19.95
N ALA A 136 -4.13 3.75 -20.11
CA ALA A 136 -5.36 3.40 -19.37
C ALA A 136 -5.88 2.01 -19.76
N ILE A 137 -5.89 1.68 -21.05
CA ILE A 137 -6.32 0.37 -21.56
C ILE A 137 -5.36 -0.73 -21.08
N ALA A 138 -4.03 -0.50 -21.13
CA ALA A 138 -3.04 -1.43 -20.64
C ALA A 138 -3.26 -1.76 -19.15
N THR A 139 -3.56 -0.74 -18.35
CA THR A 139 -3.86 -0.92 -16.93
C THR A 139 -5.15 -1.71 -16.72
N LEU A 140 -6.22 -1.40 -17.45
CA LEU A 140 -7.49 -2.14 -17.35
C LEU A 140 -7.28 -3.62 -17.69
N ILE A 141 -6.62 -3.91 -18.82
CA ILE A 141 -6.39 -5.30 -19.26
C ILE A 141 -5.52 -6.05 -18.24
N SER A 142 -4.47 -5.41 -17.70
CA SER A 142 -3.61 -6.05 -16.68
C SER A 142 -4.37 -6.35 -15.39
N GLN A 143 -5.30 -5.50 -14.97
CA GLN A 143 -6.15 -5.76 -13.79
C GLN A 143 -7.17 -6.87 -14.05
N LEU A 144 -7.73 -6.95 -15.26
CA LEU A 144 -8.58 -8.07 -15.66
C LEU A 144 -7.80 -9.39 -15.71
N PHE A 145 -6.58 -9.37 -16.25
CA PHE A 145 -5.68 -10.54 -16.21
C PHE A 145 -5.42 -10.99 -14.77
N ASN A 146 -5.10 -10.04 -13.88
CA ASN A 146 -4.88 -10.31 -12.47
C ASN A 146 -6.11 -10.97 -11.82
N LEU A 147 -7.30 -10.42 -12.07
CA LEU A 147 -8.57 -10.96 -11.57
C LEU A 147 -8.81 -12.39 -12.04
N VAL A 148 -8.64 -12.65 -13.34
CA VAL A 148 -8.86 -13.98 -13.92
C VAL A 148 -7.88 -14.99 -13.33
N PHE A 149 -6.59 -14.65 -13.28
CA PHE A 149 -5.56 -15.53 -12.74
C PHE A 149 -5.79 -15.87 -11.26
N ILE A 150 -6.05 -14.85 -10.44
CA ILE A 150 -6.37 -15.03 -9.01
C ILE A 150 -7.67 -15.80 -8.84
N GLY A 151 -8.71 -15.53 -9.64
CA GLY A 151 -9.98 -16.22 -9.59
C GLY A 151 -9.86 -17.71 -9.89
N ILE A 152 -9.08 -18.08 -10.92
CA ILE A 152 -8.78 -19.48 -11.22
C ILE A 152 -8.05 -20.12 -10.05
N GLY A 153 -6.99 -19.47 -9.53
CA GLY A 153 -6.25 -19.95 -8.38
C GLY A 153 -7.12 -20.15 -7.15
N PHE A 154 -8.04 -19.22 -6.88
CA PHE A 154 -8.98 -19.28 -5.78
C PHE A 154 -9.91 -20.50 -5.88
N VAL A 155 -10.51 -20.72 -7.06
CA VAL A 155 -11.38 -21.89 -7.28
C VAL A 155 -10.62 -23.20 -7.12
N LEU A 156 -9.38 -23.28 -7.64
CA LEU A 156 -8.54 -24.46 -7.49
C LEU A 156 -8.16 -24.73 -6.02
N CYS A 157 -7.83 -23.69 -5.26
CA CYS A 157 -7.51 -23.83 -3.84
C CYS A 157 -8.73 -24.27 -3.01
N ILE A 158 -9.90 -23.68 -3.22
CA ILE A 158 -11.12 -24.08 -2.53
C ILE A 158 -11.43 -25.56 -2.77
N ARG A 159 -11.29 -26.02 -4.02
CA ARG A 159 -11.52 -27.45 -4.35
C ARG A 159 -10.48 -28.36 -3.68
N LYS A 160 -9.22 -27.93 -3.67
CA LYS A 160 -8.12 -28.70 -3.06
C LYS A 160 -8.24 -28.81 -1.54
N ASP A 161 -8.61 -27.70 -0.90
CA ASP A 161 -8.72 -27.63 0.55
C ASP A 161 -10.04 -28.23 1.08
N GLY A 162 -10.96 -28.59 0.17
CA GLY A 162 -12.28 -29.10 0.51
C GLY A 162 -13.18 -28.05 1.19
N ASP A 163 -12.84 -26.77 1.05
CA ASP A 163 -13.63 -25.69 1.60
C ASP A 163 -14.98 -25.60 0.88
N GLN A 164 -16.04 -25.41 1.66
CA GLN A 164 -17.37 -25.12 1.12
C GLN A 164 -17.64 -23.63 1.27
N PRO A 165 -17.71 -22.86 0.17
CA PRO A 165 -18.10 -21.45 0.23
C PRO A 165 -19.48 -21.33 0.88
N ILE A 166 -19.57 -20.57 1.95
CA ILE A 166 -20.82 -20.33 2.65
C ILE A 166 -21.13 -18.85 2.49
N LEU A 167 -22.09 -18.53 1.66
CA LEU A 167 -22.58 -17.15 1.54
C LEU A 167 -23.26 -16.76 2.86
N SER A 168 -22.64 -15.90 3.63
CA SER A 168 -23.15 -15.43 4.92
C SER A 168 -22.83 -13.96 5.11
N LEU A 169 -23.87 -13.17 5.32
CA LEU A 169 -23.77 -11.74 5.60
C LEU A 169 -24.01 -11.39 7.07
N HIS A 170 -24.23 -12.41 7.90
CA HIS A 170 -24.53 -12.24 9.33
C HIS A 170 -23.37 -12.76 10.17
N PHE A 171 -22.62 -11.84 10.73
CA PHE A 171 -21.66 -12.16 11.79
C PHE A 171 -22.39 -12.62 13.05
N LYS A 172 -21.88 -13.66 13.69
CA LYS A 172 -22.34 -14.08 15.01
C LYS A 172 -21.56 -13.41 16.13
N LYS A 173 -20.27 -13.14 15.92
CA LYS A 173 -19.34 -12.62 16.94
C LYS A 173 -18.97 -11.15 16.75
N ILE A 174 -18.96 -10.66 15.51
CA ILE A 174 -18.62 -9.29 15.17
C ILE A 174 -19.82 -8.65 14.48
N THR A 175 -20.17 -7.45 14.88
CA THR A 175 -21.23 -6.69 14.20
C THR A 175 -20.68 -5.91 13.01
N ILE A 176 -21.55 -5.52 12.07
CA ILE A 176 -21.18 -4.59 10.98
C ILE A 176 -20.61 -3.29 11.55
N ARG A 177 -21.09 -2.86 12.70
CA ARG A 177 -20.55 -1.69 13.42
C ARG A 177 -19.09 -1.88 13.80
N ASP A 178 -18.73 -3.03 14.35
CA ASP A 178 -17.33 -3.34 14.72
C ASP A 178 -16.43 -3.37 13.49
N TYR A 179 -16.93 -3.94 12.38
CA TYR A 179 -16.24 -3.91 11.08
C TYR A 179 -15.97 -2.47 10.62
N LEU A 180 -16.97 -1.58 10.71
CA LEU A 180 -16.82 -0.17 10.36
C LEU A 180 -15.88 0.57 11.31
N ILE A 181 -15.88 0.25 12.60
CA ILE A 181 -14.96 0.81 13.59
C ILE A 181 -13.50 0.42 13.28
N MET A 182 -13.26 -0.75 12.70
CA MET A 182 -11.93 -1.18 12.28
C MET A 182 -11.47 -0.52 10.99
N ILE A 183 -12.38 -0.31 10.03
CA ILE A 183 -12.03 0.23 8.71
C ILE A 183 -11.80 1.75 8.73
N LEU A 184 -12.61 2.49 9.51
CA LEU A 184 -12.60 3.95 9.53
C LEU A 184 -11.24 4.53 9.96
N PRO A 185 -10.56 4.04 11.01
CA PRO A 185 -9.22 4.52 11.35
C PRO A 185 -8.20 4.30 10.23
N ILE A 186 -8.28 3.17 9.52
CA ILE A 186 -7.36 2.89 8.40
C ILE A 186 -7.62 3.88 7.26
N LEU A 187 -8.88 4.13 6.93
CA LEU A 187 -9.24 5.12 5.90
C LEU A 187 -8.74 6.52 6.23
N ILE A 188 -8.92 6.94 7.49
CA ILE A 188 -8.45 8.25 7.96
C ILE A 188 -6.92 8.32 7.89
N SER A 189 -6.22 7.28 8.35
CA SER A 189 -4.76 7.20 8.30
C SER A 189 -4.24 7.31 6.86
N GLU A 190 -4.79 6.52 5.92
CA GLU A 190 -4.41 6.52 4.52
C GLU A 190 -4.71 7.87 3.82
N PHE A 191 -5.85 8.49 4.13
CA PHE A 191 -6.23 9.80 3.60
C PHE A 191 -5.27 10.90 4.09
N LEU A 192 -5.03 10.96 5.39
CA LEU A 192 -4.13 11.94 5.99
C LEU A 192 -2.69 11.74 5.56
N TRP A 193 -2.23 10.49 5.40
CA TRP A 193 -0.92 10.20 4.84
C TRP A 193 -0.79 10.73 3.40
N SER A 194 -1.82 10.52 2.57
CA SER A 194 -1.84 11.04 1.20
C SER A 194 -1.81 12.56 1.15
N LEU A 195 -2.55 13.24 2.03
CA LEU A 195 -2.50 14.69 2.15
C LEU A 195 -1.10 15.16 2.58
N GLY A 196 -0.47 14.46 3.54
CA GLY A 196 0.89 14.75 3.97
C GLY A 196 1.88 14.71 2.82
N GLN A 197 1.83 13.68 1.97
CA GLN A 197 2.69 13.55 0.78
C GLN A 197 2.48 14.70 -0.22
N ASN A 198 1.26 15.22 -0.35
CA ASN A 198 1.00 16.39 -1.21
C ASN A 198 1.62 17.66 -0.62
N VAL A 199 1.54 17.86 0.71
CA VAL A 199 2.17 18.98 1.39
C VAL A 199 3.69 18.92 1.24
N GLU A 200 4.30 17.76 1.46
CA GLU A 200 5.73 17.53 1.26
C GLU A 200 6.17 17.87 -0.17
N SER A 201 5.45 17.35 -1.16
CA SER A 201 5.72 17.62 -2.58
C SER A 201 5.60 19.10 -2.92
N ALA A 202 4.63 19.81 -2.33
CA ALA A 202 4.48 21.26 -2.50
C ALA A 202 5.68 22.01 -1.90
N VAL A 203 6.15 21.62 -0.71
CA VAL A 203 7.35 22.21 -0.09
C VAL A 203 8.58 21.99 -0.98
N TYR A 204 8.80 20.78 -1.50
CA TYR A 204 9.92 20.49 -2.40
C TYR A 204 9.83 21.30 -3.70
N GLY A 205 8.62 21.53 -4.22
CA GLY A 205 8.39 22.39 -5.38
C GLY A 205 8.78 23.85 -5.12
N HIS A 206 8.50 24.38 -3.92
CA HIS A 206 8.90 25.74 -3.52
C HIS A 206 10.41 25.89 -3.31
N LEU A 207 11.11 24.80 -2.98
CA LEU A 207 12.58 24.83 -2.92
C LEU A 207 13.26 24.89 -4.30
N GLY A 208 12.51 24.72 -5.38
CA GLY A 208 12.98 24.83 -6.77
C GLY A 208 12.69 23.58 -7.61
N THR A 209 12.57 23.79 -8.91
CA THR A 209 12.23 22.74 -9.88
C THR A 209 13.26 21.62 -9.93
N SER A 210 14.55 21.91 -9.81
CA SER A 210 15.62 20.90 -9.76
C SER A 210 15.51 20.00 -8.52
N ASN A 211 15.11 20.57 -7.39
CA ASN A 211 14.89 19.82 -6.13
C ASN A 211 13.71 18.86 -6.26
N LEU A 212 12.58 19.32 -6.80
CA LEU A 212 11.42 18.49 -7.06
C LEU A 212 11.72 17.39 -8.08
N ALA A 213 12.48 17.71 -9.14
CA ALA A 213 12.91 16.74 -10.13
C ALA A 213 13.78 15.63 -9.50
N ALA A 214 14.75 16.02 -8.66
CA ALA A 214 15.61 15.07 -7.94
C ALA A 214 14.79 14.16 -7.02
N TYR A 215 13.81 14.67 -6.28
CA TYR A 215 12.91 13.86 -5.46
C TYR A 215 12.06 12.90 -6.32
N THR A 216 11.45 13.40 -7.38
CA THR A 216 10.62 12.59 -8.28
C THR A 216 11.40 11.45 -8.92
N LEU A 217 12.67 11.70 -9.28
CA LEU A 217 13.56 10.67 -9.82
C LEU A 217 13.77 9.51 -8.86
N THR A 218 13.72 9.73 -7.55
CA THR A 218 13.89 8.65 -6.55
C THR A 218 12.65 7.78 -6.36
N GLY A 219 11.46 8.29 -6.73
CA GLY A 219 10.16 7.66 -6.48
C GLY A 219 10.05 6.20 -6.95
N PRO A 220 10.41 5.87 -8.21
CA PRO A 220 10.27 4.49 -8.71
C PRO A 220 11.07 3.46 -7.91
N ILE A 221 12.31 3.76 -7.54
CA ILE A 221 13.14 2.81 -6.78
C ILE A 221 12.72 2.72 -5.31
N GLN A 222 12.29 3.84 -4.71
CA GLN A 222 11.70 3.83 -3.38
C GLN A 222 10.42 2.97 -3.37
N GLY A 223 9.54 3.16 -4.35
CA GLY A 223 8.31 2.37 -4.50
C GLY A 223 8.58 0.88 -4.69
N LEU A 224 9.58 0.51 -5.50
CA LEU A 224 9.99 -0.88 -5.69
C LEU A 224 10.46 -1.51 -4.36
N MET A 225 11.33 -0.84 -3.62
CA MET A 225 11.87 -1.31 -2.35
C MET A 225 10.76 -1.47 -1.29
N ILE A 226 9.93 -0.45 -1.13
CA ILE A 226 8.81 -0.47 -0.18
C ILE A 226 7.80 -1.56 -0.58
N GLY A 227 7.48 -1.67 -1.87
CA GLY A 227 6.58 -2.70 -2.39
C GLY A 227 7.07 -4.12 -2.12
N ALA A 228 8.35 -4.39 -2.36
CA ALA A 228 8.95 -5.69 -2.11
C ALA A 228 8.91 -6.06 -0.60
N LEU A 229 9.21 -5.11 0.27
CA LEU A 229 9.26 -5.33 1.72
C LEU A 229 7.87 -5.26 2.40
N SER A 230 6.87 -4.64 1.77
CA SER A 230 5.48 -4.63 2.28
C SER A 230 4.87 -6.03 2.38
N GLY A 231 5.37 -6.98 1.60
CA GLY A 231 5.01 -8.39 1.71
C GLY A 231 5.27 -8.98 3.11
N LEU A 232 6.33 -8.53 3.80
CA LEU A 232 6.63 -8.94 5.17
C LEU A 232 5.57 -8.42 6.17
N SER A 233 5.09 -7.19 5.98
CA SER A 233 3.99 -6.66 6.79
C SER A 233 2.70 -7.47 6.61
N ALA A 234 2.35 -7.83 5.38
CA ALA A 234 1.20 -8.67 5.09
C ALA A 234 1.34 -10.08 5.68
N ALA A 235 2.53 -10.69 5.56
CA ALA A 235 2.83 -11.99 6.17
C ALA A 235 2.72 -11.93 7.71
N ALA A 236 3.28 -10.88 8.33
CA ALA A 236 3.17 -10.65 9.76
C ALA A 236 1.71 -10.57 10.22
N GLY A 237 0.87 -9.80 9.49
CA GLY A 237 -0.56 -9.68 9.80
C GLY A 237 -1.29 -11.02 9.77
N VAL A 238 -1.00 -11.86 8.78
CA VAL A 238 -1.63 -13.19 8.64
C VAL A 238 -1.12 -14.17 9.71
N MET A 239 0.20 -14.29 9.88
CA MET A 239 0.80 -15.26 10.81
C MET A 239 0.41 -14.95 12.26
N VAL A 240 0.59 -13.70 12.66
CA VAL A 240 0.25 -13.23 14.00
C VAL A 240 -1.27 -13.26 14.22
N GLY A 241 -2.07 -12.83 13.23
CA GLY A 241 -3.53 -12.92 13.30
C GLY A 241 -4.04 -14.32 13.54
N LYS A 242 -3.49 -15.33 12.86
CA LYS A 242 -3.84 -16.75 13.11
C LYS A 242 -3.50 -17.19 14.53
N ARG A 243 -2.35 -16.82 15.08
CA ARG A 243 -1.96 -17.14 16.46
C ARG A 243 -2.90 -16.49 17.48
N LEU A 244 -3.27 -15.21 17.23
CA LEU A 244 -4.24 -14.51 18.07
C LEU A 244 -5.61 -15.21 18.06
N GLY A 245 -6.07 -15.67 16.89
CA GLY A 245 -7.29 -16.44 16.77
C GLY A 245 -7.26 -17.76 17.56
N ARG A 246 -6.12 -18.45 17.60
CA ARG A 246 -5.89 -19.65 18.42
C ARG A 246 -5.70 -19.36 19.89
N LYS A 247 -5.63 -18.07 20.29
CA LYS A 247 -5.31 -17.62 21.66
C LYS A 247 -3.90 -18.04 22.13
N GLU A 248 -2.98 -18.28 21.18
CA GLU A 248 -1.57 -18.63 21.38
C GLU A 248 -0.75 -17.34 21.54
N TYR A 249 -0.98 -16.58 22.60
CA TYR A 249 -0.48 -15.20 22.75
C TYR A 249 1.05 -15.10 22.86
N ASP A 250 1.69 -16.03 23.54
CA ASP A 250 3.16 -16.04 23.70
C ASP A 250 3.87 -16.43 22.39
N GLU A 251 3.27 -17.34 21.62
CA GLU A 251 3.75 -17.72 20.31
C GLU A 251 3.58 -16.55 19.33
N ALA A 252 2.43 -15.87 19.34
CA ALA A 252 2.20 -14.66 18.55
C ALA A 252 3.26 -13.59 18.82
N TYR A 253 3.62 -13.36 20.08
CA TYR A 253 4.67 -12.43 20.47
C TYR A 253 6.06 -12.88 20.00
N THR A 254 6.37 -14.17 20.09
CA THR A 254 7.67 -14.72 19.67
C THR A 254 7.82 -14.71 18.15
N GLU A 255 6.78 -15.09 17.41
CA GLU A 255 6.77 -15.00 15.94
C GLU A 255 6.91 -13.56 15.45
N SER A 256 6.21 -12.62 16.10
CA SER A 256 6.35 -11.19 15.80
C SER A 256 7.81 -10.73 15.87
N LYS A 257 8.56 -11.12 16.91
CA LYS A 257 9.98 -10.77 17.02
C LYS A 257 10.82 -11.37 15.90
N LYS A 258 10.56 -12.61 15.51
CA LYS A 258 11.30 -13.26 14.42
C LYS A 258 11.05 -12.54 13.09
N ILE A 259 9.80 -12.14 12.82
CA ILE A 259 9.44 -11.43 11.59
C ILE A 259 10.08 -10.03 11.58
N MET A 260 10.07 -9.31 12.71
CA MET A 260 10.77 -8.02 12.84
C MET A 260 12.27 -8.17 12.58
N CYS A 261 12.92 -9.16 13.19
CA CYS A 261 14.35 -9.41 12.96
C CYS A 261 14.65 -9.72 11.49
N ALA A 262 13.83 -10.58 10.86
CA ALA A 262 13.96 -10.89 9.42
C ALA A 262 13.72 -9.65 8.55
N GLY A 263 12.74 -8.81 8.91
CA GLY A 263 12.45 -7.55 8.24
C GLY A 263 13.60 -6.56 8.31
N LEU A 264 14.17 -6.39 9.51
CA LEU A 264 15.32 -5.51 9.73
C LEU A 264 16.54 -5.95 8.92
N VAL A 265 16.87 -7.25 8.94
CA VAL A 265 18.00 -7.82 8.18
C VAL A 265 17.76 -7.67 6.68
N GLY A 266 16.55 -8.01 6.20
CA GLY A 266 16.18 -7.87 4.80
C GLY A 266 16.22 -6.41 4.34
N ALA A 267 15.66 -5.49 5.13
CA ALA A 267 15.68 -4.06 4.83
C ALA A 267 17.11 -3.50 4.82
N ALA A 268 17.96 -3.90 5.78
CA ALA A 268 19.36 -3.48 5.82
C ALA A 268 20.15 -3.97 4.60
N ALA A 269 19.92 -5.22 4.17
CA ALA A 269 20.56 -5.78 2.97
C ALA A 269 20.16 -5.03 1.70
N VAL A 270 18.85 -4.77 1.52
CA VAL A 270 18.34 -4.01 0.35
C VAL A 270 18.80 -2.55 0.42
N SER A 271 18.86 -1.94 1.60
CA SER A 271 19.40 -0.59 1.80
C SER A 271 20.88 -0.49 1.40
N ALA A 272 21.71 -1.44 1.82
CA ALA A 272 23.11 -1.50 1.43
C ALA A 272 23.26 -1.61 -0.09
N LEU A 273 22.48 -2.48 -0.73
CA LEU A 273 22.43 -2.62 -2.19
C LEU A 273 22.01 -1.32 -2.87
N LEU A 274 20.99 -0.63 -2.35
CA LEU A 274 20.52 0.64 -2.90
C LEU A 274 21.59 1.74 -2.79
N ILE A 275 22.32 1.81 -1.66
CA ILE A 275 23.44 2.76 -1.51
C ILE A 275 24.52 2.49 -2.58
N LEU A 276 24.90 1.22 -2.76
CA LEU A 276 25.91 0.84 -3.77
C LEU A 276 25.47 1.17 -5.20
N LEU A 277 24.19 0.97 -5.51
CA LEU A 277 23.64 1.16 -6.85
C LEU A 277 23.09 2.55 -7.11
N SER A 278 23.04 3.44 -6.10
CA SER A 278 22.41 4.77 -6.20
C SER A 278 22.98 5.62 -7.35
N GLY A 279 24.30 5.61 -7.52
CA GLY A 279 24.96 6.35 -8.60
C GLY A 279 24.69 5.74 -9.98
N VAL A 280 24.63 4.42 -10.09
CA VAL A 280 24.29 3.74 -11.34
C VAL A 280 22.86 4.05 -11.73
N TYR A 281 21.93 3.97 -10.77
CA TYR A 281 20.51 4.24 -11.00
C TYR A 281 20.29 5.67 -11.49
N THR A 282 20.85 6.67 -10.80
CA THR A 282 20.69 8.08 -11.23
C THR A 282 21.36 8.38 -12.58
N GLY A 283 22.41 7.62 -12.92
CA GLY A 283 23.11 7.72 -14.21
C GLY A 283 22.25 7.33 -15.42
N PHE A 284 21.21 6.49 -15.26
CA PHE A 284 20.31 6.13 -16.36
C PHE A 284 19.41 7.27 -16.82
N TYR A 285 19.23 8.30 -16.00
CA TYR A 285 18.35 9.42 -16.34
C TYR A 285 19.09 10.51 -17.12
N ARG A 286 18.42 11.06 -18.12
CA ARG A 286 18.91 12.18 -18.94
C ARG A 286 18.44 13.51 -18.32
N VAL A 287 19.07 13.89 -17.23
CA VAL A 287 18.82 15.13 -16.49
C VAL A 287 20.15 15.79 -16.13
N ASP A 288 20.11 17.03 -15.67
CA ASP A 288 21.30 17.77 -15.25
C ASP A 288 22.07 17.04 -14.16
N ASP A 289 23.40 17.16 -14.17
CA ASP A 289 24.27 16.44 -13.22
C ASP A 289 23.99 16.85 -11.77
N ASN A 290 23.61 18.10 -11.52
CA ASN A 290 23.15 18.54 -10.20
C ASN A 290 21.91 17.76 -9.71
N VAL A 291 20.95 17.51 -10.60
CA VAL A 291 19.74 16.72 -10.28
C VAL A 291 20.09 15.27 -10.01
N LYS A 292 21.04 14.69 -10.75
CA LYS A 292 21.53 13.32 -10.51
C LYS A 292 22.20 13.21 -9.15
N GLU A 293 23.07 14.16 -8.80
CA GLU A 293 23.78 14.17 -7.52
C GLU A 293 22.83 14.33 -6.35
N LEU A 294 21.89 15.28 -6.42
CA LEU A 294 20.83 15.43 -5.42
C LEU A 294 19.98 14.17 -5.30
N GLY A 295 19.57 13.57 -6.41
CA GLY A 295 18.82 12.32 -6.43
C GLY A 295 19.58 11.18 -5.78
N LYS A 296 20.89 11.05 -6.05
CA LYS A 296 21.77 10.08 -5.40
C LYS A 296 21.82 10.27 -3.88
N ILE A 297 21.99 11.51 -3.41
CA ILE A 297 22.04 11.82 -1.98
C ILE A 297 20.69 11.51 -1.33
N LEU A 298 19.56 11.88 -1.95
CA LEU A 298 18.23 11.57 -1.44
C LEU A 298 17.98 10.06 -1.36
N LEU A 299 18.47 9.28 -2.32
CA LEU A 299 18.40 7.81 -2.26
C LEU A 299 19.25 7.23 -1.12
N ILE A 300 20.41 7.79 -0.84
CA ILE A 300 21.25 7.37 0.29
C ILE A 300 20.53 7.68 1.62
N VAL A 301 19.96 8.89 1.76
CA VAL A 301 19.16 9.25 2.95
C VAL A 301 17.98 8.30 3.11
N PHE A 302 17.24 8.04 2.03
CA PHE A 302 16.14 7.07 2.06
C PHE A 302 16.61 5.68 2.50
N ALA A 303 17.72 5.18 1.94
CA ALA A 303 18.26 3.87 2.27
C ALA A 303 18.67 3.76 3.75
N LEU A 304 19.19 4.82 4.35
CA LEU A 304 19.53 4.84 5.78
C LEU A 304 18.29 4.76 6.68
N TYR A 305 17.17 5.36 6.28
CA TYR A 305 15.92 5.32 7.03
C TYR A 305 15.01 4.15 6.65
N ALA A 306 15.24 3.50 5.52
CA ALA A 306 14.39 2.42 5.02
C ALA A 306 14.23 1.25 6.01
N PRO A 307 15.26 0.79 6.75
CA PRO A 307 15.08 -0.23 7.78
C PRO A 307 14.06 0.18 8.86
N VAL A 308 14.11 1.44 9.30
CA VAL A 308 13.15 1.99 10.28
C VAL A 308 11.74 2.02 9.70
N LYS A 309 11.60 2.46 8.45
CA LYS A 309 10.31 2.51 7.74
C LYS A 309 9.70 1.12 7.55
N VAL A 310 10.52 0.15 7.18
CA VAL A 310 10.08 -1.26 7.02
C VAL A 310 9.63 -1.84 8.36
N GLU A 311 10.38 -1.58 9.45
CA GLU A 311 9.97 -1.99 10.79
C GLU A 311 8.63 -1.35 11.20
N ASN A 312 8.39 -0.09 10.88
CA ASN A 312 7.10 0.56 11.09
C ASN A 312 5.97 -0.12 10.31
N MET A 313 6.23 -0.52 9.07
CA MET A 313 5.26 -1.26 8.26
C MET A 313 4.95 -2.64 8.85
N ILE A 314 5.97 -3.39 9.29
CA ILE A 314 5.81 -4.72 9.89
C ILE A 314 5.10 -4.60 11.24
N LEU A 315 5.59 -3.74 12.11
CA LEU A 315 5.11 -3.60 13.48
C LEU A 315 3.72 -2.95 13.53
N GLY A 316 3.56 -1.79 12.88
CA GLY A 316 2.30 -1.06 12.85
C GLY A 316 1.29 -1.68 11.88
N GLY A 317 1.69 -1.86 10.62
CA GLY A 317 0.81 -2.34 9.55
C GLY A 317 0.45 -3.82 9.65
N GLY A 318 1.38 -4.66 10.08
CA GLY A 318 1.19 -6.10 10.22
C GLY A 318 0.77 -6.50 11.65
N ILE A 319 1.71 -6.39 12.61
CA ILE A 319 1.59 -7.00 13.94
C ILE A 319 0.51 -6.33 14.80
N ILE A 320 0.61 -5.02 15.04
CA ILE A 320 -0.31 -4.32 15.95
C ILE A 320 -1.73 -4.30 15.39
N ARG A 321 -1.87 -4.08 14.07
CA ARG A 321 -3.19 -4.12 13.40
C ARG A 321 -3.83 -5.50 13.44
N SER A 322 -3.06 -6.59 13.47
CA SER A 322 -3.61 -7.96 13.50
C SER A 322 -4.48 -8.25 14.74
N GLY A 323 -4.26 -7.51 15.84
CA GLY A 323 -5.12 -7.54 17.02
C GLY A 323 -6.43 -6.74 16.89
N GLY A 324 -6.73 -6.16 15.71
CA GLY A 324 -7.95 -5.38 15.48
C GLY A 324 -7.89 -3.93 15.98
N ASN A 325 -6.85 -3.53 16.70
CA ASN A 325 -6.72 -2.18 17.25
C ASN A 325 -6.13 -1.19 16.23
N THR A 326 -6.90 -0.93 15.17
CA THR A 326 -6.49 -0.03 14.08
C THR A 326 -6.42 1.44 14.51
N LYS A 327 -7.18 1.83 15.55
CA LYS A 327 -7.23 3.19 16.07
C LYS A 327 -5.89 3.66 16.64
N ILE A 328 -5.16 2.79 17.33
CA ILE A 328 -3.85 3.15 17.88
C ILE A 328 -2.88 3.51 16.76
N ILE A 329 -2.84 2.71 15.70
CA ILE A 329 -1.95 2.98 14.56
C ILE A 329 -2.33 4.28 13.87
N MET A 330 -3.63 4.55 13.67
CA MET A 330 -4.09 5.82 13.14
C MET A 330 -3.56 7.00 13.95
N ILE A 331 -3.62 6.93 15.28
CA ILE A 331 -3.14 8.01 16.16
C ILE A 331 -1.63 8.20 16.00
N ILE A 332 -0.85 7.11 15.95
CA ILE A 332 0.60 7.17 15.73
C ILE A 332 0.92 7.81 14.37
N ASP A 333 0.21 7.42 13.32
CA ASP A 333 0.38 7.95 11.98
C ASP A 333 0.04 9.45 11.92
N ILE A 334 -1.06 9.87 12.55
CA ILE A 334 -1.47 11.29 12.59
C ILE A 334 -0.41 12.12 13.34
N ILE A 335 0.00 11.69 14.53
CA ILE A 335 1.01 12.41 15.30
C ILE A 335 2.34 12.45 14.55
N GLY A 336 2.78 11.32 13.98
CA GLY A 336 4.02 11.25 13.21
C GLY A 336 4.00 12.23 12.05
N THR A 337 3.02 12.11 11.13
CA THR A 337 2.97 12.95 9.93
C THR A 337 2.66 14.42 10.26
N TRP A 338 1.57 14.68 11.01
CA TRP A 338 1.01 16.03 11.10
C TRP A 338 1.55 16.84 12.29
N CYS A 339 1.94 16.20 13.39
CA CYS A 339 2.50 16.92 14.55
C CYS A 339 4.04 16.96 14.55
N ILE A 340 4.71 16.05 13.81
CA ILE A 340 6.17 15.97 13.79
C ILE A 340 6.70 16.20 12.37
N GLY A 341 6.38 15.33 11.42
CA GLY A 341 6.97 15.33 10.07
C GLY A 341 6.73 16.64 9.31
N ILE A 342 5.47 17.01 9.09
CA ILE A 342 5.12 18.24 8.36
C ILE A 342 5.66 19.50 9.06
N PRO A 343 5.49 19.70 10.38
CA PRO A 343 6.09 20.86 11.06
C PRO A 343 7.62 20.92 10.92
N LEU A 344 8.32 19.80 11.06
CA LEU A 344 9.77 19.73 10.86
C LEU A 344 10.16 20.04 9.43
N CYS A 345 9.41 19.54 8.45
CA CYS A 345 9.60 19.84 7.02
C CYS A 345 9.48 21.36 6.76
N LEU A 346 8.42 22.01 7.28
CA LEU A 346 8.19 23.44 7.14
C LEU A 346 9.27 24.27 7.85
N LEU A 347 9.66 23.88 9.07
CA LEU A 347 10.74 24.54 9.81
C LEU A 347 12.06 24.45 9.04
N ALA A 348 12.43 23.28 8.53
CA ALA A 348 13.65 23.11 7.77
C ALA A 348 13.65 23.94 6.49
N ALA A 349 12.53 23.97 5.75
CA ALA A 349 12.41 24.68 4.48
C ALA A 349 12.36 26.21 4.64
N TYR A 350 11.52 26.72 5.54
CA TYR A 350 11.20 28.16 5.59
C TYR A 350 11.93 28.93 6.69
N VAL A 351 12.22 28.28 7.85
CA VAL A 351 12.93 28.93 8.96
C VAL A 351 14.44 28.71 8.84
N PHE A 352 14.87 27.47 8.73
CA PHE A 352 16.31 27.16 8.61
C PHE A 352 16.84 27.35 7.19
N LYS A 353 15.96 27.43 6.20
CA LYS A 353 16.30 27.60 4.77
C LYS A 353 17.28 26.53 4.27
N TRP A 354 17.09 25.31 4.73
CA TRP A 354 17.90 24.17 4.31
C TRP A 354 17.51 23.75 2.88
N GLY A 355 18.49 23.20 2.16
CA GLY A 355 18.21 22.55 0.87
C GLY A 355 17.40 21.27 1.05
N ILE A 356 16.92 20.71 -0.08
CA ILE A 356 16.04 19.54 -0.09
C ILE A 356 16.57 18.35 0.72
N VAL A 357 17.88 18.12 0.71
CA VAL A 357 18.51 17.03 1.48
C VAL A 357 18.27 17.19 2.97
N GLY A 358 18.46 18.41 3.49
CA GLY A 358 18.23 18.70 4.92
C GLY A 358 16.75 18.61 5.29
N VAL A 359 15.87 19.14 4.44
CA VAL A 359 14.40 19.08 4.62
C VAL A 359 13.93 17.63 4.61
N TYR A 360 14.36 16.83 3.66
CA TYR A 360 14.00 15.42 3.54
C TYR A 360 14.54 14.58 4.72
N THR A 361 15.79 14.85 5.14
CA THR A 361 16.39 14.15 6.29
C THR A 361 15.63 14.46 7.58
N LEU A 362 15.27 15.73 7.81
CA LEU A 362 14.56 16.11 9.03
C LEU A 362 13.13 15.58 9.05
N LEU A 363 12.43 15.63 7.91
CA LEU A 363 11.12 15.01 7.74
C LEU A 363 11.14 13.53 8.11
N THR A 364 12.09 12.77 7.56
CA THR A 364 12.17 11.31 7.78
C THR A 364 12.44 10.92 9.23
N THR A 365 12.85 11.84 10.11
CA THR A 365 12.99 11.55 11.55
C THR A 365 11.66 11.19 12.23
N GLU A 366 10.51 11.54 11.64
CA GLU A 366 9.19 11.10 12.12
C GLU A 366 9.08 9.57 12.22
N GLU A 367 9.75 8.85 11.31
CA GLU A 367 9.75 7.38 11.30
C GLU A 367 10.38 6.80 12.56
N LEU A 368 11.39 7.47 13.14
CA LEU A 368 12.01 7.07 14.42
C LEU A 368 11.01 7.22 15.58
N PHE A 369 10.23 8.31 15.58
CA PHE A 369 9.18 8.51 16.58
C PHE A 369 8.13 7.41 16.47
N ARG A 370 7.64 7.12 15.26
CA ARG A 370 6.65 6.06 15.02
C ARG A 370 7.16 4.72 15.50
N LEU A 371 8.42 4.38 15.19
CA LEU A 371 9.03 3.12 15.62
C LEU A 371 9.13 3.06 17.14
N ALA A 372 9.61 4.12 17.79
CA ALA A 372 9.75 4.15 19.25
C ALA A 372 8.40 3.93 19.96
N VAL A 373 7.34 4.63 19.53
CA VAL A 373 6.00 4.49 20.10
C VAL A 373 5.43 3.09 19.83
N SER A 374 5.56 2.59 18.60
CA SER A 374 5.09 1.25 18.22
C SER A 374 5.82 0.15 19.00
N LEU A 375 7.12 0.28 19.25
CA LEU A 375 7.90 -0.65 20.08
C LEU A 375 7.45 -0.64 21.56
N ILE A 376 7.11 0.53 22.10
CA ILE A 376 6.56 0.64 23.46
C ILE A 376 5.23 -0.11 23.55
N ILE A 377 4.34 0.08 22.58
CA ILE A 377 3.04 -0.59 22.53
C ILE A 377 3.23 -2.10 22.37
N PHE A 378 4.15 -2.50 21.50
CA PHE A 378 4.49 -3.90 21.29
C PHE A 378 4.96 -4.58 22.58
N ARG A 379 5.93 -3.95 23.30
CA ARG A 379 6.45 -4.47 24.56
C ARG A 379 5.41 -4.57 25.66
N ARG A 380 4.45 -3.63 25.69
CA ARG A 380 3.33 -3.64 26.65
C ARG A 380 2.29 -4.73 26.39
N ARG A 381 2.38 -5.43 25.25
CA ARG A 381 1.47 -6.52 24.83
C ARG A 381 -0.02 -6.15 24.77
N LYS A 382 -0.39 -4.87 24.85
CA LYS A 382 -1.80 -4.40 24.83
C LYS A 382 -2.47 -4.53 23.46
N TRP A 383 -1.70 -4.85 22.42
CA TRP A 383 -2.17 -5.12 21.06
C TRP A 383 -2.65 -6.56 20.88
N ILE A 384 -2.31 -7.47 21.82
CA ILE A 384 -2.64 -8.88 21.79
C ILE A 384 -4.10 -9.05 22.16
N ILE A 385 -4.98 -9.03 21.15
CA ILE A 385 -6.43 -9.13 21.29
C ILE A 385 -6.92 -10.21 20.32
N SER A 386 -7.71 -11.16 20.83
CA SER A 386 -8.47 -12.10 20.01
C SER A 386 -9.85 -11.53 19.74
N LEU A 387 -10.28 -11.56 18.49
CA LEU A 387 -11.61 -11.15 18.03
C LEU A 387 -12.58 -12.33 17.99
N CYS A 388 -12.08 -13.55 18.34
CA CYS A 388 -12.82 -14.82 18.30
C CYS A 388 -13.39 -15.25 19.65
#